data_224ccf2053e19705321bca04248e69af
#
_entry.id   224ccf2053e19705321bca04248e69af
#
_cell.length_a   1.000
_cell.length_b   1.000
_cell.length_c   1.000
_cell.angle_alpha   90.00
_cell.angle_beta   90.00
_cell.angle_gamma   90.00
#
_symmetry.space_group_name_H-M   'P 1'
#
loop_
_entity.id
_entity.type
_entity.pdbx_description
1 polymer ?
#
loop_
_entity_poly.entity_id
_entity_poly.type
_entity_poly.pdbx_seq_one_letter_code
_entity_poly.pdbx_strand_id
1 'polypeptide(L)'
;MRAAVLTVVGLLTLAPPAPPDTPARQGSTPIKELIAQLTAADPGARAKAACDLAARGDDAVDAIQPLIALLADGSPVQTLVCDRRWARGVPNDTTTPGEQAAGALVAIGTRAFQPVLGALRASTWVTRRNAAWILGALDDRRALSPLVEALKDREPGVRENVAWALGALDDNAAVPPLIAALKDEDSRVRRQAAWALGALDDRRAAAPLSASLSDPDDGTRTQAAWALGAIDDNSAVPALIRALEDQSEHVRQQAAWALGALDDARAVEGLVRALADKNSGVRQQAAWALGAIGDSRAMPGLLPLLKDADAGVRKQAAWAIGVIDR
;
A
#
# COMPACT_ATOMS: atom_id res chain seq x y z
N MET A 1 5.73 -19.51 17.14
CA MET A 1 5.39 -18.10 17.35
C MET A 1 5.20 -17.29 16.05
N ARG A 2 5.39 -17.90 14.87
CA ARG A 2 5.25 -17.25 13.55
C ARG A 2 3.84 -16.77 13.17
N ALA A 3 2.78 -17.22 13.84
CA ALA A 3 1.39 -16.88 13.51
C ALA A 3 0.88 -15.55 14.08
N ALA A 4 1.61 -14.90 15.00
CA ALA A 4 1.12 -13.69 15.68
C ALA A 4 1.62 -12.36 15.06
N VAL A 5 2.65 -12.40 14.19
CA VAL A 5 3.22 -11.20 13.56
C VAL A 5 2.39 -10.74 12.36
N LEU A 6 1.69 -11.66 11.71
CA LEU A 6 0.86 -11.38 10.51
C LEU A 6 -0.47 -10.67 10.80
N THR A 7 -0.90 -10.59 12.06
CA THR A 7 -2.26 -10.07 12.38
C THR A 7 -2.35 -8.54 12.44
N VAL A 8 -1.25 -7.79 12.39
CA VAL A 8 -1.26 -6.32 12.40
C VAL A 8 -1.10 -5.71 11.00
N VAL A 9 -0.58 -6.47 10.04
CA VAL A 9 -0.42 -6.05 8.63
C VAL A 9 -1.62 -6.49 7.76
N GLY A 10 -2.54 -7.28 8.32
CA GLY A 10 -3.68 -7.91 7.66
C GLY A 10 -4.83 -7.00 7.22
N LEU A 11 -4.57 -5.75 6.85
CA LEU A 11 -5.63 -4.84 6.37
C LEU A 11 -5.61 -4.62 4.83
N LEU A 12 -4.87 -5.41 4.05
CA LEU A 12 -4.81 -5.22 2.59
C LEU A 12 -4.92 -6.49 1.73
N THR A 13 -5.18 -7.65 2.32
CA THR A 13 -5.48 -8.86 1.55
C THR A 13 -6.82 -9.46 1.96
N LEU A 14 -7.90 -8.70 1.77
CA LEU A 14 -9.21 -9.30 1.64
C LEU A 14 -9.53 -9.35 0.14
N ALA A 15 -9.40 -10.54 -0.44
CA ALA A 15 -10.21 -10.86 -1.61
C ALA A 15 -11.66 -10.46 -1.27
N PRO A 16 -12.39 -9.77 -2.16
CA PRO A 16 -13.77 -9.41 -1.89
C PRO A 16 -14.53 -10.71 -1.58
N PRO A 17 -15.33 -10.75 -0.49
CA PRO A 17 -16.27 -11.84 -0.32
C PRO A 17 -17.14 -11.88 -1.57
N ALA A 18 -17.43 -13.08 -2.07
CA ALA A 18 -18.42 -13.26 -3.13
C ALA A 18 -19.68 -12.49 -2.73
N PRO A 19 -20.27 -11.71 -3.64
CA PRO A 19 -21.47 -10.95 -3.32
C PRO A 19 -22.54 -11.92 -2.84
N PRO A 20 -23.25 -11.62 -1.75
CA PRO A 20 -24.44 -12.40 -1.38
C PRO A 20 -25.42 -12.34 -2.56
N ASP A 21 -26.07 -13.45 -2.86
CA ASP A 21 -27.17 -13.52 -3.83
C ASP A 21 -28.20 -12.42 -3.50
N THR A 22 -28.08 -11.30 -4.18
CA THR A 22 -28.99 -10.18 -3.99
C THR A 22 -30.19 -10.43 -4.90
N PRO A 23 -31.42 -10.48 -4.35
CA PRO A 23 -32.61 -10.65 -5.17
C PRO A 23 -32.66 -9.52 -6.20
N ALA A 24 -32.96 -9.86 -7.45
CA ALA A 24 -33.10 -8.94 -8.56
C ALA A 24 -33.96 -7.72 -8.11
N ARG A 25 -33.34 -6.55 -7.99
CA ARG A 25 -34.03 -5.30 -7.64
C ARG A 25 -34.97 -4.94 -8.77
N GLN A 26 -36.28 -5.17 -8.58
CA GLN A 26 -37.32 -4.55 -9.40
C GLN A 26 -37.16 -3.03 -9.32
N GLY A 27 -36.88 -2.37 -10.46
CA GLY A 27 -36.79 -0.91 -10.57
C GLY A 27 -35.39 -0.32 -10.79
N SER A 28 -34.39 -1.13 -11.20
CA SER A 28 -33.05 -0.60 -11.52
C SER A 28 -32.99 0.04 -12.91
N THR A 29 -32.43 1.26 -12.96
CA THR A 29 -32.20 2.00 -14.23
C THR A 29 -31.53 1.10 -15.28
N PRO A 30 -32.03 1.05 -16.53
CA PRO A 30 -31.44 0.25 -17.60
C PRO A 30 -29.96 0.65 -17.87
N ILE A 31 -29.11 -0.34 -18.20
CA ILE A 31 -27.68 -0.09 -18.48
C ILE A 31 -27.48 0.96 -19.58
N LYS A 32 -28.28 0.96 -20.63
CA LYS A 32 -28.22 1.96 -21.71
C LYS A 32 -28.45 3.38 -21.21
N GLU A 33 -29.35 3.55 -20.26
CA GLU A 33 -29.63 4.85 -19.64
C GLU A 33 -28.48 5.29 -18.71
N LEU A 34 -27.91 4.37 -17.95
CA LEU A 34 -26.72 4.64 -17.14
C LEU A 34 -25.52 5.03 -18.01
N ILE A 35 -25.31 4.36 -19.15
CA ILE A 35 -24.26 4.73 -20.11
C ILE A 35 -24.50 6.16 -20.63
N ALA A 36 -25.73 6.53 -20.97
CA ALA A 36 -26.02 7.89 -21.41
C ALA A 36 -25.74 8.94 -20.32
N GLN A 37 -25.97 8.60 -19.04
CA GLN A 37 -25.68 9.47 -17.91
C GLN A 37 -24.18 9.70 -17.64
N LEU A 38 -23.27 8.84 -18.16
CA LEU A 38 -21.83 9.07 -18.07
C LEU A 38 -21.35 10.34 -18.78
N THR A 39 -22.18 10.93 -19.64
CA THR A 39 -21.91 12.19 -20.35
C THR A 39 -22.73 13.36 -19.84
N ALA A 40 -23.45 13.20 -18.72
CA ALA A 40 -24.25 14.26 -18.12
C ALA A 40 -23.39 15.51 -17.78
N ALA A 41 -23.96 16.67 -17.83
CA ALA A 41 -23.28 17.92 -17.47
C ALA A 41 -22.85 17.96 -16.00
N ASP A 42 -23.68 17.42 -15.11
CA ASP A 42 -23.40 17.33 -13.67
C ASP A 42 -22.38 16.23 -13.35
N PRO A 43 -21.23 16.54 -12.70
CA PRO A 43 -20.25 15.56 -12.28
C PRO A 43 -20.81 14.48 -11.33
N GLY A 44 -21.73 14.89 -10.44
CA GLY A 44 -22.40 13.99 -9.50
C GLY A 44 -23.21 12.92 -10.22
N ALA A 45 -23.95 13.32 -11.27
CA ALA A 45 -24.70 12.38 -12.11
C ALA A 45 -23.76 11.39 -12.84
N ARG A 46 -22.63 11.86 -13.38
CA ARG A 46 -21.63 10.98 -14.03
C ARG A 46 -21.03 9.98 -13.04
N ALA A 47 -20.65 10.47 -11.86
CA ALA A 47 -20.09 9.61 -10.81
C ALA A 47 -21.10 8.57 -10.34
N LYS A 48 -22.36 8.97 -10.14
CA LYS A 48 -23.45 8.06 -9.76
C LYS A 48 -23.70 7.00 -10.82
N ALA A 49 -23.77 7.38 -12.09
CA ALA A 49 -23.97 6.44 -13.19
C ALA A 49 -22.84 5.38 -13.25
N ALA A 50 -21.58 5.81 -13.10
CA ALA A 50 -20.44 4.91 -13.02
C ALA A 50 -20.57 3.93 -11.83
N CYS A 51 -21.02 4.42 -10.68
CA CYS A 51 -21.30 3.63 -9.50
C CYS A 51 -22.41 2.59 -9.71
N ASP A 52 -23.51 3.03 -10.29
CA ASP A 52 -24.64 2.12 -10.57
C ASP A 52 -24.24 1.04 -11.60
N LEU A 53 -23.34 1.36 -12.54
CA LEU A 53 -22.73 0.39 -13.47
C LEU A 53 -21.79 -0.59 -12.75
N ALA A 54 -21.01 -0.11 -11.77
CA ALA A 54 -20.18 -0.99 -10.94
C ALA A 54 -21.01 -2.05 -10.20
N ALA A 55 -22.21 -1.67 -9.73
CA ALA A 55 -23.13 -2.59 -9.08
C ALA A 55 -23.73 -3.66 -10.01
N ARG A 56 -23.58 -3.49 -11.33
CA ARG A 56 -24.02 -4.47 -12.36
C ARG A 56 -22.91 -5.48 -12.69
N GLY A 57 -21.67 -5.20 -12.34
CA GLY A 57 -20.55 -6.10 -12.62
C GLY A 57 -20.49 -6.49 -14.11
N ASP A 58 -20.41 -7.77 -14.37
CA ASP A 58 -20.28 -8.36 -15.72
C ASP A 58 -21.40 -7.98 -16.70
N ASP A 59 -22.60 -7.63 -16.22
CA ASP A 59 -23.71 -7.20 -17.09
C ASP A 59 -23.43 -5.86 -17.76
N ALA A 60 -22.53 -5.02 -17.18
CA ALA A 60 -22.21 -3.68 -17.69
C ALA A 60 -21.11 -3.66 -18.78
N VAL A 61 -20.86 -4.73 -19.49
CA VAL A 61 -19.79 -4.83 -20.52
C VAL A 61 -19.89 -3.75 -21.59
N ASP A 62 -21.09 -3.38 -22.00
CA ASP A 62 -21.31 -2.34 -23.02
C ASP A 62 -20.86 -0.94 -22.52
N ALA A 63 -20.68 -0.77 -21.21
CA ALA A 63 -20.21 0.49 -20.61
C ALA A 63 -18.68 0.62 -20.62
N ILE A 64 -17.90 -0.40 -20.98
CA ILE A 64 -16.43 -0.38 -20.86
C ILE A 64 -15.82 0.83 -21.56
N GLN A 65 -16.14 1.08 -22.83
CA GLN A 65 -15.55 2.20 -23.57
C GLN A 65 -16.01 3.57 -23.03
N PRO A 66 -17.30 3.81 -22.74
CA PRO A 66 -17.76 5.01 -22.05
C PRO A 66 -17.08 5.26 -20.69
N LEU A 67 -16.87 4.20 -19.89
CA LEU A 67 -16.16 4.30 -18.61
C LEU A 67 -14.68 4.66 -18.79
N ILE A 68 -14.00 4.09 -19.81
CA ILE A 68 -12.61 4.47 -20.14
C ILE A 68 -12.52 5.93 -20.56
N ALA A 69 -13.47 6.44 -21.34
CA ALA A 69 -13.52 7.85 -21.69
C ALA A 69 -13.68 8.77 -20.46
N LEU A 70 -14.35 8.29 -19.43
CA LEU A 70 -14.57 9.03 -18.18
C LEU A 70 -13.37 9.04 -17.24
N LEU A 71 -12.36 8.17 -17.43
CA LEU A 71 -11.20 8.04 -16.52
C LEU A 71 -10.40 9.33 -16.30
N ALA A 72 -10.46 10.27 -17.26
CA ALA A 72 -9.79 11.57 -17.14
C ALA A 72 -10.56 12.61 -16.32
N ASP A 73 -11.81 12.34 -15.98
CA ASP A 73 -12.68 13.30 -15.31
C ASP A 73 -12.32 13.43 -13.82
N GLY A 74 -11.56 14.48 -13.51
CA GLY A 74 -11.15 14.85 -12.15
C GLY A 74 -12.09 15.84 -11.46
N SER A 75 -13.30 16.08 -11.96
CA SER A 75 -14.25 16.99 -11.35
C SER A 75 -14.59 16.52 -9.93
N PRO A 76 -14.39 17.37 -8.89
CA PRO A 76 -14.67 16.94 -7.52
C PRO A 76 -16.18 16.78 -7.30
N VAL A 77 -16.57 15.68 -6.70
CA VAL A 77 -17.94 15.38 -6.28
C VAL A 77 -17.96 15.21 -4.78
N GLN A 78 -18.70 16.05 -4.09
CA GLN A 78 -18.96 15.88 -2.67
C GLN A 78 -20.03 14.81 -2.47
N THR A 79 -19.71 13.85 -1.61
CA THR A 79 -20.61 12.86 -1.03
C THR A 79 -20.62 11.48 -1.67
N LEU A 80 -20.69 10.54 -0.78
CA LEU A 80 -21.11 9.14 -0.77
C LEU A 80 -22.01 8.73 -1.95
N VAL A 81 -21.44 8.70 -3.15
CA VAL A 81 -22.21 8.25 -4.31
C VAL A 81 -22.19 6.74 -4.40
N CYS A 82 -21.08 6.11 -3.90
CA CYS A 82 -20.90 4.66 -3.87
C CYS A 82 -20.17 4.19 -2.62
N ASP A 83 -20.19 2.89 -2.43
CA ASP A 83 -19.39 2.22 -1.40
C ASP A 83 -17.91 2.59 -1.55
N ARG A 84 -17.29 3.08 -0.46
CA ARG A 84 -15.93 3.67 -0.38
C ARG A 84 -14.77 2.72 -0.74
N ARG A 85 -15.05 1.49 -1.12
CA ARG A 85 -14.01 0.48 -1.40
C ARG A 85 -12.97 0.91 -2.45
N TRP A 86 -13.29 1.92 -3.25
CA TRP A 86 -12.46 2.39 -4.36
C TRP A 86 -11.81 3.75 -4.10
N ALA A 87 -12.18 4.43 -3.02
CA ALA A 87 -11.59 5.74 -2.67
C ALA A 87 -10.22 5.54 -2.02
N ARG A 88 -9.16 5.87 -2.74
CA ARG A 88 -7.81 5.83 -2.21
C ARG A 88 -7.51 7.06 -1.41
N GLY A 89 -7.31 6.88 -0.08
CA GLY A 89 -6.50 7.77 0.75
C GLY A 89 -6.83 9.26 0.71
N VAL A 90 -8.00 9.64 0.19
CA VAL A 90 -8.45 11.02 0.19
C VAL A 90 -9.05 11.28 1.56
N PRO A 91 -8.42 12.12 2.38
CA PRO A 91 -9.08 12.64 3.57
C PRO A 91 -10.21 13.51 3.08
N ASN A 92 -11.41 13.24 3.51
CA ASN A 92 -12.64 13.92 3.16
C ASN A 92 -13.41 13.31 1.98
N ASP A 93 -14.64 13.16 2.21
CA ASP A 93 -15.83 12.77 1.48
C ASP A 93 -15.94 13.18 -0.02
N THR A 94 -14.83 13.37 -0.72
CA THR A 94 -14.79 13.75 -2.14
C THR A 94 -14.30 12.59 -3.00
N THR A 95 -14.93 12.40 -4.14
CA THR A 95 -14.53 11.47 -5.21
C THR A 95 -14.60 12.18 -6.55
N THR A 96 -14.21 11.49 -7.62
CA THR A 96 -14.33 12.00 -8.98
C THR A 96 -15.07 11.01 -9.88
N PRO A 97 -15.71 11.44 -10.97
CA PRO A 97 -16.30 10.53 -11.94
C PRO A 97 -15.27 9.54 -12.50
N GLY A 98 -14.02 9.97 -12.69
CA GLY A 98 -12.94 9.12 -13.17
C GLY A 98 -12.57 8.00 -12.19
N GLU A 99 -12.56 8.28 -10.88
CA GLU A 99 -12.33 7.25 -9.85
C GLU A 99 -13.49 6.25 -9.78
N GLN A 100 -14.72 6.72 -9.89
CA GLN A 100 -15.90 5.84 -9.93
C GLN A 100 -15.92 4.98 -11.20
N ALA A 101 -15.51 5.53 -12.35
CA ALA A 101 -15.35 4.77 -13.58
C ALA A 101 -14.28 3.69 -13.45
N ALA A 102 -13.17 3.99 -12.78
CA ALA A 102 -12.13 3.01 -12.52
C ALA A 102 -12.65 1.84 -11.66
N GLY A 103 -13.39 2.14 -10.59
CA GLY A 103 -14.05 1.13 -9.77
C GLY A 103 -15.05 0.27 -10.57
N ALA A 104 -15.82 0.89 -11.48
CA ALA A 104 -16.75 0.17 -12.35
C ALA A 104 -16.03 -0.79 -13.30
N LEU A 105 -14.91 -0.37 -13.90
CA LEU A 105 -14.11 -1.23 -14.77
C LEU A 105 -13.52 -2.43 -14.03
N VAL A 106 -13.09 -2.24 -12.78
CA VAL A 106 -12.66 -3.36 -11.93
C VAL A 106 -13.82 -4.30 -11.61
N ALA A 107 -15.01 -3.76 -11.32
CA ALA A 107 -16.21 -4.57 -11.04
C ALA A 107 -16.68 -5.38 -12.27
N ILE A 108 -16.50 -4.86 -13.49
CA ILE A 108 -16.75 -5.59 -14.75
C ILE A 108 -15.75 -6.74 -14.93
N GLY A 109 -14.57 -6.63 -14.33
CA GLY A 109 -13.61 -7.72 -14.29
C GLY A 109 -12.83 -7.93 -15.60
N THR A 110 -12.50 -9.18 -15.89
CA THR A 110 -11.57 -9.57 -16.95
C THR A 110 -11.95 -9.11 -18.36
N ARG A 111 -13.22 -8.83 -18.62
CA ARG A 111 -13.70 -8.28 -19.91
C ARG A 111 -13.19 -6.86 -20.16
N ALA A 112 -12.93 -6.10 -19.09
CA ALA A 112 -12.35 -4.75 -19.19
C ALA A 112 -10.83 -4.79 -19.45
N PHE A 113 -10.15 -5.92 -19.24
CA PHE A 113 -8.69 -6.01 -19.29
C PHE A 113 -8.07 -5.46 -20.57
N GLN A 114 -8.45 -5.96 -21.73
CA GLN A 114 -7.85 -5.54 -23.02
C GLN A 114 -8.13 -4.06 -23.36
N PRO A 115 -9.38 -3.56 -23.22
CA PRO A 115 -9.65 -2.14 -23.37
C PRO A 115 -8.84 -1.24 -22.42
N VAL A 116 -8.72 -1.61 -21.14
CA VAL A 116 -7.95 -0.87 -20.13
C VAL A 116 -6.45 -0.93 -20.45
N LEU A 117 -5.95 -2.06 -20.94
CA LEU A 117 -4.56 -2.16 -21.38
C LEU A 117 -4.25 -1.14 -22.49
N GLY A 118 -5.17 -0.92 -23.42
CA GLY A 118 -5.09 0.13 -24.43
C GLY A 118 -5.01 1.54 -23.81
N ALA A 119 -5.70 1.76 -22.71
CA ALA A 119 -5.73 3.06 -22.02
C ALA A 119 -4.40 3.45 -21.34
N LEU A 120 -3.45 2.52 -21.13
CA LEU A 120 -2.07 2.85 -20.73
C LEU A 120 -1.34 3.74 -21.75
N ARG A 121 -1.82 3.82 -22.99
CA ARG A 121 -1.25 4.66 -24.06
C ARG A 121 -2.06 5.91 -24.33
N ALA A 122 -3.03 6.24 -23.49
CA ALA A 122 -3.86 7.43 -23.65
C ALA A 122 -3.02 8.73 -23.63
N SER A 123 -3.51 9.74 -24.31
CA SER A 123 -2.85 11.06 -24.35
C SER A 123 -2.83 11.74 -22.97
N THR A 124 -3.92 11.59 -22.19
CA THR A 124 -4.03 12.18 -20.86
C THR A 124 -3.35 11.29 -19.82
N TRP A 125 -2.50 11.88 -19.00
CA TRP A 125 -1.79 11.15 -17.95
C TRP A 125 -2.74 10.58 -16.87
N VAL A 126 -3.85 11.29 -16.60
CA VAL A 126 -4.86 10.82 -15.62
C VAL A 126 -5.47 9.49 -16.06
N THR A 127 -5.80 9.36 -17.37
CA THR A 127 -6.29 8.08 -17.91
C THR A 127 -5.24 6.99 -17.78
N ARG A 128 -3.96 7.27 -18.13
CA ARG A 128 -2.89 6.27 -18.00
C ARG A 128 -2.68 5.84 -16.55
N ARG A 129 -2.69 6.82 -15.60
CA ARG A 129 -2.60 6.55 -14.17
C ARG A 129 -3.72 5.62 -13.68
N ASN A 130 -4.95 5.95 -14.04
CA ASN A 130 -6.12 5.16 -13.63
C ASN A 130 -6.12 3.77 -14.30
N ALA A 131 -5.68 3.67 -15.56
CA ALA A 131 -5.52 2.39 -16.24
C ALA A 131 -4.50 1.48 -15.55
N ALA A 132 -3.36 2.04 -15.12
CA ALA A 132 -2.36 1.28 -14.35
C ALA A 132 -2.96 0.73 -13.05
N TRP A 133 -3.72 1.56 -12.33
CA TRP A 133 -4.40 1.13 -11.12
C TRP A 133 -5.42 0.01 -11.38
N ILE A 134 -6.26 0.17 -12.39
CA ILE A 134 -7.26 -0.85 -12.75
C ILE A 134 -6.58 -2.19 -13.06
N LEU A 135 -5.48 -2.17 -13.84
CA LEU A 135 -4.75 -3.38 -14.21
C LEU A 135 -4.17 -4.11 -13.00
N GLY A 136 -3.64 -3.37 -12.02
CA GLY A 136 -3.20 -3.96 -10.74
C GLY A 136 -4.37 -4.51 -9.92
N ALA A 137 -5.52 -3.83 -9.93
CA ALA A 137 -6.70 -4.26 -9.19
C ALA A 137 -7.45 -5.44 -9.84
N LEU A 138 -7.27 -5.66 -11.14
CA LEU A 138 -7.81 -6.82 -11.87
C LEU A 138 -7.00 -8.11 -11.59
N ASP A 139 -5.80 -8.00 -11.02
CA ASP A 139 -4.92 -9.11 -10.65
C ASP A 139 -4.68 -10.10 -11.80
N ASP A 140 -4.46 -9.58 -13.01
CA ASP A 140 -4.19 -10.37 -14.20
C ASP A 140 -2.71 -10.27 -14.60
N ARG A 141 -1.96 -11.35 -14.46
CA ARG A 141 -0.51 -11.38 -14.74
C ARG A 141 -0.13 -10.98 -16.17
N ARG A 142 -1.07 -11.00 -17.10
CA ARG A 142 -0.84 -10.48 -18.46
C ARG A 142 -0.53 -8.97 -18.48
N ALA A 143 -0.87 -8.24 -17.40
CA ALA A 143 -0.53 -6.84 -17.24
C ALA A 143 0.95 -6.58 -16.90
N LEU A 144 1.70 -7.59 -16.45
CA LEU A 144 3.07 -7.42 -15.96
C LEU A 144 3.97 -6.70 -16.96
N SER A 145 4.13 -7.24 -18.16
CA SER A 145 5.03 -6.65 -19.18
C SER A 145 4.59 -5.24 -19.63
N PRO A 146 3.31 -4.97 -19.92
CA PRO A 146 2.85 -3.61 -20.17
C PRO A 146 3.05 -2.62 -19.02
N LEU A 147 2.87 -3.05 -17.78
CA LEU A 147 3.11 -2.21 -16.60
C LEU A 147 4.61 -1.93 -16.42
N VAL A 148 5.49 -2.90 -16.64
CA VAL A 148 6.95 -2.68 -16.62
C VAL A 148 7.36 -1.62 -17.64
N GLU A 149 6.79 -1.62 -18.85
CA GLU A 149 7.04 -0.57 -19.83
C GLU A 149 6.51 0.80 -19.37
N ALA A 150 5.37 0.83 -18.69
CA ALA A 150 4.76 2.05 -18.18
C ALA A 150 5.51 2.66 -16.97
N LEU A 151 6.46 1.95 -16.34
CA LEU A 151 7.42 2.57 -15.40
C LEU A 151 8.29 3.66 -16.04
N LYS A 152 8.34 3.74 -17.37
CA LYS A 152 9.07 4.78 -18.12
C LYS A 152 8.18 5.97 -18.48
N ASP A 153 6.95 6.04 -17.97
CA ASP A 153 6.05 7.17 -18.27
C ASP A 153 6.68 8.49 -17.79
N ARG A 154 6.50 9.55 -18.59
CA ARG A 154 6.99 10.89 -18.26
C ARG A 154 6.37 11.47 -16.99
N GLU A 155 5.15 11.05 -16.64
CA GLU A 155 4.39 11.58 -15.51
C GLU A 155 4.63 10.74 -14.25
N PRO A 156 5.18 11.33 -13.17
CA PRO A 156 5.46 10.60 -11.93
C PRO A 156 4.23 9.90 -11.33
N GLY A 157 3.06 10.54 -11.41
CA GLY A 157 1.82 9.96 -10.91
C GLY A 157 1.38 8.70 -11.65
N VAL A 158 1.79 8.52 -12.91
CA VAL A 158 1.60 7.26 -13.65
C VAL A 158 2.59 6.22 -13.14
N ARG A 159 3.89 6.55 -13.06
CA ARG A 159 4.93 5.64 -12.55
C ARG A 159 4.65 5.15 -11.13
N GLU A 160 4.17 6.05 -10.25
CA GLU A 160 3.75 5.72 -8.89
C GLU A 160 2.66 4.63 -8.87
N ASN A 161 1.58 4.83 -9.65
CA ASN A 161 0.49 3.83 -9.71
C ASN A 161 0.91 2.54 -10.41
N VAL A 162 1.81 2.61 -11.38
CA VAL A 162 2.41 1.43 -12.01
C VAL A 162 3.23 0.63 -10.99
N ALA A 163 4.05 1.28 -10.17
CA ALA A 163 4.81 0.61 -9.10
C ALA A 163 3.88 -0.09 -8.11
N TRP A 164 2.77 0.56 -7.74
CA TRP A 164 1.73 -0.08 -6.94
C TRP A 164 1.12 -1.30 -7.64
N ALA A 165 0.74 -1.16 -8.90
CA ALA A 165 0.10 -2.24 -9.66
C ALA A 165 1.01 -3.46 -9.78
N LEU A 166 2.32 -3.24 -10.00
CA LEU A 166 3.32 -4.31 -10.04
C LEU A 166 3.45 -5.06 -8.72
N GLY A 167 3.39 -4.34 -7.58
CA GLY A 167 3.36 -4.98 -6.27
C GLY A 167 2.06 -5.74 -5.99
N ALA A 168 0.93 -5.26 -6.54
CA ALA A 168 -0.38 -5.90 -6.37
C ALA A 168 -0.55 -7.18 -7.20
N LEU A 169 0.19 -7.33 -8.32
CA LEU A 169 0.14 -8.52 -9.17
C LEU A 169 0.82 -9.75 -8.55
N ASP A 170 1.53 -9.61 -7.43
CA ASP A 170 2.22 -10.70 -6.73
C ASP A 170 3.07 -11.60 -7.67
N ASP A 171 3.85 -10.95 -8.56
CA ASP A 171 4.72 -11.65 -9.51
C ASP A 171 6.17 -11.18 -9.35
N ASN A 172 7.05 -12.08 -8.92
CA ASN A 172 8.46 -11.78 -8.64
C ASN A 172 9.28 -11.38 -9.90
N ALA A 173 8.71 -11.46 -11.08
CA ALA A 173 9.30 -10.87 -12.28
C ALA A 173 9.23 -9.33 -12.27
N ALA A 174 8.39 -8.73 -11.42
CA ALA A 174 8.36 -7.28 -11.17
C ALA A 174 9.53 -6.78 -10.30
N VAL A 175 10.24 -7.64 -9.59
CA VAL A 175 11.31 -7.22 -8.64
C VAL A 175 12.43 -6.45 -9.31
N PRO A 176 13.06 -6.88 -10.41
CA PRO A 176 14.13 -6.10 -11.04
C PRO A 176 13.70 -4.71 -11.52
N PRO A 177 12.58 -4.52 -12.22
CA PRO A 177 12.13 -3.17 -12.59
C PRO A 177 11.75 -2.29 -11.38
N LEU A 178 11.20 -2.86 -10.30
CA LEU A 178 10.91 -2.12 -9.08
C LEU A 178 12.19 -1.71 -8.33
N ILE A 179 13.24 -2.54 -8.33
CA ILE A 179 14.56 -2.16 -7.82
C ILE A 179 15.11 -0.96 -8.60
N ALA A 180 14.92 -0.91 -9.91
CA ALA A 180 15.32 0.26 -10.70
C ALA A 180 14.49 1.50 -10.31
N ALA A 181 13.20 1.35 -10.04
CA ALA A 181 12.31 2.43 -9.62
C ALA A 181 12.62 3.00 -8.22
N LEU A 182 13.40 2.31 -7.38
CA LEU A 182 13.94 2.89 -6.13
C LEU A 182 14.89 4.08 -6.40
N LYS A 183 15.31 4.30 -7.64
CA LYS A 183 16.17 5.43 -8.05
C LYS A 183 15.42 6.47 -8.87
N ASP A 184 14.09 6.43 -8.89
CA ASP A 184 13.29 7.42 -9.61
C ASP A 184 13.54 8.83 -9.08
N GLU A 185 13.44 9.82 -9.94
CA GLU A 185 13.58 11.24 -9.58
C GLU A 185 12.52 11.70 -8.57
N ASP A 186 11.30 11.16 -8.66
CA ASP A 186 10.16 11.50 -7.80
C ASP A 186 10.10 10.58 -6.58
N SER A 187 10.08 11.17 -5.38
CA SER A 187 10.07 10.42 -4.12
C SER A 187 8.81 9.56 -3.92
N ARG A 188 7.67 9.95 -4.49
CA ARG A 188 6.44 9.14 -4.43
C ARG A 188 6.61 7.82 -5.16
N VAL A 189 7.30 7.85 -6.31
CA VAL A 189 7.62 6.64 -7.09
C VAL A 189 8.58 5.75 -6.30
N ARG A 190 9.67 6.33 -5.73
CA ARG A 190 10.62 5.57 -4.91
C ARG A 190 9.95 4.92 -3.72
N ARG A 191 9.11 5.67 -3.00
CA ARG A 191 8.34 5.17 -1.85
C ARG A 191 7.40 4.03 -2.24
N GLN A 192 6.70 4.18 -3.37
CA GLN A 192 5.77 3.15 -3.85
C GLN A 192 6.51 1.90 -4.33
N ALA A 193 7.69 2.06 -4.95
CA ALA A 193 8.56 0.95 -5.33
C ALA A 193 9.07 0.19 -4.09
N ALA A 194 9.45 0.90 -3.03
CA ALA A 194 9.86 0.27 -1.77
C ALA A 194 8.70 -0.54 -1.15
N TRP A 195 7.48 0.02 -1.14
CA TRP A 195 6.29 -0.72 -0.71
C TRP A 195 6.05 -1.99 -1.55
N ALA A 196 6.09 -1.86 -2.87
CA ALA A 196 5.85 -2.98 -3.77
C ALA A 196 6.86 -4.12 -3.58
N LEU A 197 8.15 -3.78 -3.38
CA LEU A 197 9.21 -4.75 -3.10
C LEU A 197 9.00 -5.47 -1.77
N GLY A 198 8.52 -4.76 -0.74
CA GLY A 198 8.16 -5.39 0.54
C GLY A 198 6.94 -6.32 0.41
N ALA A 199 5.96 -5.94 -0.41
CA ALA A 199 4.78 -6.75 -0.67
C ALA A 199 5.09 -8.05 -1.44
N LEU A 200 6.07 -8.00 -2.36
CA LEU A 200 6.53 -9.16 -3.14
C LEU A 200 7.39 -10.15 -2.34
N ASP A 201 7.84 -9.79 -1.14
CA ASP A 201 8.61 -10.67 -0.23
C ASP A 201 9.80 -11.39 -0.89
N ASP A 202 10.57 -10.67 -1.73
CA ASP A 202 11.71 -11.25 -2.45
C ASP A 202 13.05 -10.73 -1.91
N ARG A 203 13.88 -11.62 -1.42
CA ARG A 203 15.19 -11.31 -0.82
C ARG A 203 16.15 -10.55 -1.74
N ARG A 204 15.96 -10.61 -3.06
CA ARG A 204 16.74 -9.80 -4.02
C ARG A 204 16.61 -8.31 -3.77
N ALA A 205 15.53 -7.87 -3.13
CA ALA A 205 15.28 -6.47 -2.79
C ALA A 205 15.98 -6.01 -1.50
N ALA A 206 16.47 -6.90 -0.65
CA ALA A 206 17.01 -6.54 0.67
C ALA A 206 18.19 -5.54 0.59
N ALA A 207 19.17 -5.79 -0.25
CA ALA A 207 20.33 -4.89 -0.41
C ALA A 207 19.92 -3.53 -1.05
N PRO A 208 19.13 -3.46 -2.14
CA PRO A 208 18.62 -2.20 -2.66
C PRO A 208 17.78 -1.39 -1.65
N LEU A 209 16.90 -2.04 -0.91
CA LEU A 209 16.09 -1.39 0.14
C LEU A 209 16.96 -0.90 1.31
N SER A 210 18.00 -1.64 1.69
CA SER A 210 18.98 -1.18 2.68
C SER A 210 19.69 0.10 2.25
N ALA A 211 19.97 0.27 0.95
CA ALA A 211 20.50 1.51 0.42
C ALA A 211 19.45 2.65 0.47
N SER A 212 18.17 2.35 0.28
CA SER A 212 17.07 3.33 0.37
C SER A 212 16.83 3.85 1.78
N LEU A 213 17.41 3.25 2.83
CA LEU A 213 17.41 3.84 4.18
C LEU A 213 18.24 5.14 4.29
N SER A 214 19.00 5.51 3.25
CA SER A 214 19.70 6.79 3.15
C SER A 214 19.05 7.75 2.14
N ASP A 215 17.82 7.49 1.71
CA ASP A 215 17.10 8.37 0.77
C ASP A 215 16.88 9.77 1.38
N PRO A 216 16.95 10.86 0.58
CA PRO A 216 16.65 12.20 1.08
C PRO A 216 15.22 12.36 1.59
N ASP A 217 14.25 11.63 1.03
CA ASP A 217 12.84 11.63 1.45
C ASP A 217 12.62 10.67 2.63
N ASP A 218 12.13 11.18 3.75
CA ASP A 218 11.90 10.37 4.94
C ASP A 218 10.76 9.36 4.78
N GLY A 219 9.78 9.67 3.92
CA GLY A 219 8.73 8.72 3.55
C GLY A 219 9.29 7.49 2.82
N THR A 220 10.27 7.70 1.93
CA THR A 220 10.99 6.61 1.25
C THR A 220 11.80 5.79 2.24
N ARG A 221 12.56 6.44 3.17
CA ARG A 221 13.30 5.73 4.22
C ARG A 221 12.37 4.91 5.13
N THR A 222 11.23 5.50 5.52
CA THR A 222 10.22 4.81 6.34
C THR A 222 9.69 3.58 5.65
N GLN A 223 9.37 3.70 4.36
CA GLN A 223 8.83 2.58 3.59
C GLN A 223 9.88 1.50 3.33
N ALA A 224 11.14 1.89 3.12
CA ALA A 224 12.24 0.94 2.99
C ALA A 224 12.46 0.14 4.28
N ALA A 225 12.39 0.80 5.45
CA ALA A 225 12.50 0.12 6.75
C ALA A 225 11.36 -0.91 6.94
N TRP A 226 10.12 -0.54 6.58
CA TRP A 226 8.99 -1.46 6.60
C TRP A 226 9.21 -2.66 5.66
N ALA A 227 9.61 -2.40 4.41
CA ALA A 227 9.82 -3.43 3.42
C ALA A 227 10.90 -4.45 3.86
N LEU A 228 11.98 -3.97 4.48
CA LEU A 228 13.05 -4.84 5.01
C LEU A 228 12.56 -5.76 6.13
N GLY A 229 11.67 -5.27 6.99
CA GLY A 229 11.04 -6.11 8.01
C GLY A 229 10.04 -7.12 7.43
N ALA A 230 9.43 -6.80 6.29
CA ALA A 230 8.48 -7.69 5.62
C ALA A 230 9.19 -8.85 4.87
N ILE A 231 10.35 -8.57 4.24
CA ILE A 231 11.10 -9.56 3.43
C ILE A 231 11.79 -10.65 4.27
N ASP A 232 11.87 -10.50 5.59
CA ASP A 232 12.49 -11.51 6.50
C ASP A 232 13.92 -11.90 6.07
N ASP A 233 14.78 -10.90 5.78
CA ASP A 233 16.19 -11.10 5.45
C ASP A 233 17.12 -10.43 6.47
N ASN A 234 17.78 -11.24 7.30
CA ASN A 234 18.65 -10.76 8.37
C ASN A 234 19.92 -10.04 7.88
N SER A 235 20.18 -9.99 6.57
CA SER A 235 21.24 -9.16 6.00
C SER A 235 20.95 -7.66 6.17
N ALA A 236 19.68 -7.27 6.36
CA ALA A 236 19.25 -5.90 6.58
C ALA A 236 19.52 -5.37 8.00
N VAL A 237 19.72 -6.25 8.98
CA VAL A 237 19.87 -5.88 10.41
C VAL A 237 20.89 -4.76 10.65
N PRO A 238 22.12 -4.78 10.10
CA PRO A 238 23.07 -3.69 10.33
C PRO A 238 22.61 -2.34 9.78
N ALA A 239 21.86 -2.32 8.68
CA ALA A 239 21.33 -1.09 8.11
C ALA A 239 20.15 -0.54 8.95
N LEU A 240 19.27 -1.40 9.42
CA LEU A 240 18.15 -1.04 10.29
C LEU A 240 18.63 -0.56 11.67
N ILE A 241 19.73 -1.12 12.22
CA ILE A 241 20.31 -0.61 13.47
C ILE A 241 20.77 0.85 13.29
N ARG A 242 21.38 1.21 12.17
CA ARG A 242 21.73 2.61 11.88
C ARG A 242 20.48 3.50 11.73
N ALA A 243 19.42 2.97 11.14
CA ALA A 243 18.16 3.69 10.96
C ALA A 243 17.44 3.99 12.30
N LEU A 244 17.79 3.32 13.41
CA LEU A 244 17.34 3.71 14.76
C LEU A 244 17.84 5.10 15.19
N GLU A 245 18.82 5.66 14.50
CA GLU A 245 19.39 6.98 14.77
C GLU A 245 18.94 8.03 13.74
N ASP A 246 17.95 7.72 12.88
CA ASP A 246 17.44 8.62 11.86
C ASP A 246 16.83 9.91 12.48
N GLN A 247 16.89 11.00 11.73
CA GLN A 247 16.28 12.27 12.14
C GLN A 247 14.75 12.18 12.26
N SER A 248 14.10 11.42 11.36
CA SER A 248 12.66 11.20 11.35
C SER A 248 12.26 10.15 12.41
N GLU A 249 11.35 10.52 13.29
CA GLU A 249 10.78 9.58 14.27
C GLU A 249 10.05 8.41 13.61
N HIS A 250 9.44 8.64 12.44
CA HIS A 250 8.76 7.59 11.69
C HIS A 250 9.73 6.54 11.17
N VAL A 251 10.91 6.96 10.70
CA VAL A 251 11.96 6.03 10.27
C VAL A 251 12.48 5.23 11.46
N ARG A 252 12.79 5.88 12.60
CA ARG A 252 13.26 5.20 13.81
C ARG A 252 12.25 4.20 14.33
N GLN A 253 10.97 4.58 14.37
CA GLN A 253 9.88 3.70 14.80
C GLN A 253 9.74 2.48 13.89
N GLN A 254 9.80 2.70 12.57
CA GLN A 254 9.67 1.63 11.59
C GLN A 254 10.89 0.71 11.60
N ALA A 255 12.10 1.25 11.81
CA ALA A 255 13.32 0.46 11.96
C ALA A 255 13.26 -0.44 13.21
N ALA A 256 12.75 0.09 14.33
CA ALA A 256 12.57 -0.70 15.55
C ALA A 256 11.57 -1.85 15.31
N TRP A 257 10.45 -1.58 14.60
CA TRP A 257 9.50 -2.63 14.21
C TRP A 257 10.16 -3.70 13.33
N ALA A 258 10.87 -3.29 12.28
CA ALA A 258 11.52 -4.21 11.37
C ALA A 258 12.54 -5.12 12.08
N LEU A 259 13.34 -4.56 12.99
CA LEU A 259 14.30 -5.33 13.79
C LEU A 259 13.63 -6.36 14.69
N GLY A 260 12.46 -6.03 15.25
CA GLY A 260 11.65 -6.99 16.02
C GLY A 260 11.03 -8.08 15.14
N ALA A 261 10.62 -7.73 13.92
CA ALA A 261 10.09 -8.70 12.95
C ALA A 261 11.14 -9.70 12.46
N LEU A 262 12.39 -9.22 12.27
CA LEU A 262 13.53 -10.06 11.84
C LEU A 262 14.03 -11.01 12.93
N ASP A 263 13.65 -10.83 14.19
CA ASP A 263 13.97 -11.72 15.32
C ASP A 263 15.48 -12.06 15.42
N ASP A 264 16.34 -11.03 15.29
CA ASP A 264 17.80 -11.21 15.29
C ASP A 264 18.45 -10.58 16.53
N ALA A 265 19.11 -11.40 17.33
CA ALA A 265 19.78 -10.97 18.55
C ALA A 265 20.89 -9.89 18.39
N ARG A 266 21.37 -9.65 17.16
CA ARG A 266 22.29 -8.55 16.85
C ARG A 266 21.65 -7.18 17.02
N ALA A 267 20.30 -7.10 16.96
CA ALA A 267 19.57 -5.85 17.12
C ALA A 267 19.44 -5.38 18.58
N VAL A 268 19.64 -6.27 19.55
CA VAL A 268 19.33 -6.02 20.97
C VAL A 268 19.99 -4.75 21.48
N GLU A 269 21.29 -4.56 21.28
CA GLU A 269 21.99 -3.37 21.78
C GLU A 269 21.50 -2.07 21.14
N GLY A 270 21.20 -2.09 19.84
CA GLY A 270 20.60 -0.94 19.15
C GLY A 270 19.22 -0.59 19.69
N LEU A 271 18.37 -1.60 19.87
CA LEU A 271 17.03 -1.43 20.42
C LEU A 271 17.05 -0.98 21.88
N VAL A 272 17.99 -1.45 22.70
CA VAL A 272 18.17 -0.97 24.09
C VAL A 272 18.50 0.53 24.09
N ARG A 273 19.35 1.02 23.19
CA ARG A 273 19.58 2.47 23.06
C ARG A 273 18.30 3.22 22.67
N ALA A 274 17.49 2.65 21.77
CA ALA A 274 16.22 3.24 21.33
C ALA A 274 15.14 3.32 22.43
N LEU A 275 15.29 2.58 23.54
CA LEU A 275 14.42 2.71 24.73
C LEU A 275 14.53 4.09 25.40
N ALA A 276 15.58 4.86 25.12
CA ALA A 276 15.77 6.22 25.60
C ALA A 276 15.36 7.29 24.57
N ASP A 277 14.69 6.92 23.47
CA ASP A 277 14.27 7.87 22.44
C ASP A 277 13.33 8.94 22.99
N LYS A 278 13.47 10.16 22.48
CA LYS A 278 12.59 11.30 22.85
C LYS A 278 11.11 11.05 22.49
N ASN A 279 10.84 10.28 21.41
CA ASN A 279 9.50 9.96 20.96
C ASN A 279 9.00 8.68 21.65
N SER A 280 7.82 8.74 22.28
CA SER A 280 7.26 7.60 23.01
C SER A 280 6.89 6.43 22.08
N GLY A 281 6.49 6.72 20.82
CA GLY A 281 6.20 5.68 19.83
C GLY A 281 7.44 4.85 19.47
N VAL A 282 8.62 5.50 19.39
CA VAL A 282 9.89 4.79 19.17
C VAL A 282 10.24 3.93 20.39
N ARG A 283 10.13 4.48 21.62
CA ARG A 283 10.39 3.70 22.85
C ARG A 283 9.44 2.50 22.95
N GLN A 284 8.15 2.71 22.66
CA GLN A 284 7.15 1.65 22.67
C GLN A 284 7.50 0.55 21.67
N GLN A 285 7.89 0.93 20.44
CA GLN A 285 8.21 -0.02 19.39
C GLN A 285 9.51 -0.78 19.69
N ALA A 286 10.52 -0.10 20.27
CA ALA A 286 11.75 -0.73 20.70
C ALA A 286 11.50 -1.75 21.83
N ALA A 287 10.65 -1.43 22.80
CA ALA A 287 10.26 -2.36 23.85
C ALA A 287 9.53 -3.58 23.28
N TRP A 288 8.63 -3.38 22.32
CA TRP A 288 7.98 -4.49 21.60
C TRP A 288 9.00 -5.37 20.89
N ALA A 289 9.91 -4.77 20.14
CA ALA A 289 10.92 -5.51 19.38
C ALA A 289 11.81 -6.37 20.29
N LEU A 290 12.25 -5.81 21.45
CA LEU A 290 13.04 -6.55 22.43
C LEU A 290 12.27 -7.72 23.04
N GLY A 291 10.97 -7.55 23.30
CA GLY A 291 10.13 -8.64 23.76
C GLY A 291 9.90 -9.71 22.69
N ALA A 292 9.81 -9.32 21.40
CA ALA A 292 9.69 -10.25 20.29
C ALA A 292 10.96 -11.09 20.10
N ILE A 293 12.15 -10.46 20.21
CA ILE A 293 13.46 -11.14 20.14
C ILE A 293 13.69 -12.05 21.36
N GLY A 294 13.15 -11.71 22.52
CA GLY A 294 13.21 -12.55 23.71
C GLY A 294 14.61 -12.71 24.36
N ASP A 295 15.55 -11.83 24.06
CA ASP A 295 16.93 -11.91 24.59
C ASP A 295 17.04 -11.25 25.97
N SER A 296 17.53 -11.99 26.97
CA SER A 296 17.66 -11.52 28.35
C SER A 296 18.55 -10.29 28.53
N ARG A 297 19.45 -9.99 27.59
CA ARG A 297 20.28 -8.77 27.59
C ARG A 297 19.45 -7.49 27.54
N ALA A 298 18.18 -7.57 27.13
CA ALA A 298 17.27 -6.44 27.11
C ALA A 298 16.74 -6.04 28.50
N MET A 299 16.75 -6.94 29.48
CA MET A 299 16.12 -6.73 30.80
C MET A 299 16.58 -5.45 31.51
N PRO A 300 17.88 -5.13 31.60
CA PRO A 300 18.31 -3.90 32.28
C PRO A 300 17.76 -2.61 31.64
N GLY A 301 17.55 -2.61 30.32
CA GLY A 301 16.97 -1.48 29.61
C GLY A 301 15.44 -1.38 29.73
N LEU A 302 14.73 -2.50 29.83
CA LEU A 302 13.27 -2.56 29.91
C LEU A 302 12.74 -2.19 31.31
N LEU A 303 13.42 -2.60 32.39
CA LEU A 303 12.96 -2.37 33.76
C LEU A 303 12.67 -0.90 34.10
N PRO A 304 13.51 0.08 33.72
CA PRO A 304 13.20 1.49 33.96
C PRO A 304 11.92 1.97 33.25
N LEU A 305 11.57 1.40 32.10
CA LEU A 305 10.39 1.79 31.34
C LEU A 305 9.06 1.42 32.00
N LEU A 306 9.05 0.62 33.04
CA LEU A 306 7.86 0.39 33.88
C LEU A 306 7.38 1.68 34.56
N LYS A 307 8.24 2.72 34.62
CA LYS A 307 7.95 4.05 35.19
C LYS A 307 7.91 5.14 34.09
N ASP A 308 7.88 4.78 32.81
CA ASP A 308 7.85 5.77 31.72
C ASP A 308 6.62 6.69 31.85
N ALA A 309 6.75 7.92 31.42
CA ALA A 309 5.64 8.88 31.44
C ALA A 309 4.46 8.42 30.56
N ASP A 310 4.76 7.78 29.43
CA ASP A 310 3.76 7.26 28.49
C ASP A 310 3.21 5.91 28.94
N ALA A 311 1.88 5.79 28.97
CA ALA A 311 1.20 4.55 29.41
C ALA A 311 1.39 3.38 28.42
N GLY A 312 1.47 3.66 27.12
CA GLY A 312 1.73 2.68 26.08
C GLY A 312 3.12 2.05 26.24
N VAL A 313 4.12 2.89 26.52
CA VAL A 313 5.49 2.43 26.79
C VAL A 313 5.53 1.54 28.04
N ARG A 314 4.91 1.95 29.16
CA ARG A 314 4.83 1.11 30.38
C ARG A 314 4.21 -0.24 30.10
N LYS A 315 3.08 -0.26 29.38
CA LYS A 315 2.38 -1.50 29.02
C LYS A 315 3.27 -2.41 28.17
N GLN A 316 3.96 -1.83 27.18
CA GLN A 316 4.78 -2.61 26.26
C GLN A 316 6.04 -3.17 26.96
N ALA A 317 6.67 -2.37 27.85
CA ALA A 317 7.79 -2.83 28.66
C ALA A 317 7.39 -3.98 29.59
N ALA A 318 6.24 -3.87 30.27
CA ALA A 318 5.74 -4.95 31.12
C ALA A 318 5.48 -6.25 30.35
N TRP A 319 4.91 -6.16 29.14
CA TRP A 319 4.72 -7.30 28.27
C TRP A 319 6.06 -7.93 27.87
N ALA A 320 7.02 -7.12 27.40
CA ALA A 320 8.34 -7.57 26.97
C ALA A 320 9.08 -8.32 28.09
N ILE A 321 9.10 -7.73 29.29
CA ILE A 321 9.69 -8.34 30.49
C ILE A 321 9.04 -9.70 30.77
N GLY A 322 7.71 -9.76 30.77
CA GLY A 322 6.98 -11.01 31.04
C GLY A 322 7.16 -12.09 29.96
N VAL A 323 7.58 -11.72 28.74
CA VAL A 323 7.92 -12.70 27.69
C VAL A 323 9.34 -13.22 27.85
N ILE A 324 10.30 -12.32 28.17
CA ILE A 324 11.74 -12.65 28.32
C ILE A 324 12.02 -13.49 29.57
N ASP A 325 11.25 -13.30 30.64
CA ASP A 325 11.42 -13.98 31.93
C ASP A 325 10.86 -15.40 31.97
N ARG A 326 10.25 -15.87 30.88
CA ARG A 326 9.69 -17.25 30.78
C ARG A 326 10.68 -18.24 30.21
#